data_c9286d0e1444cf02e4a0db6ca1c17783
#
_entry.id   c9286d0e1444cf02e4a0db6ca1c17783
#
_cell.length_a   1.000
_cell.length_b   1.000
_cell.length_c   1.000
_cell.angle_alpha   90.00
_cell.angle_beta   90.00
_cell.angle_gamma   90.00
#
_symmetry.space_group_name_H-M   'P 1'
#
loop_
_entity.id
_entity.type
_entity.pdbx_description
1 polymer ?
#
loop_
_entity_poly.entity_id
_entity_poly.type
_entity_poly.pdbx_seq_one_letter_code
_entity_poly.pdbx_strand_id
1 'polypeptide(L)'
;MSEINETNDSLIVNDDNIIIEKLSKNADEPHLKKYKKLRLLGRGGFARCYELFDEETHRSIAGKIIPKKNLIKSRAKQKLISEIKIHKSIHHENIVNFEHYFEDTDNVYMLIELCPNQTLHELLKRRKTITELEVQYYVYQIVKALQYLHNLKIIHRDLKLANLFLTENMVLKLGDFGLATKIEFDGERKRSLCGTPNYIAPEVLDGKTGHSFEVDIWGLGIIMYVLLIGKLPFETNNKKETYKRIRLKNYSFPQSAKISEPAKELIQNILVLEPHKRPSLEEILKSDFMNMGASIPKSMPQSTLACPPNSNFIKQYMPDAGPDGIIVNYVSKKPKQKIRLEDFSSQFIAVQSTNGLFSNKFRAKIKSDNNLNINGYQHTNLIFYNSADIFLRKWVEAEKYGFGYILSNENVGVYFNDNTKILYKPNGNNFVYIDNNENAIFYKFGQELSKDLNKKVIVLRNFKGYLFEETKDTKELNIGEGIHENQYIYLRRFVKTRHSILFRLSNKTVQISFHDNTEIILSHESKMVTYINKRGEKFLYPLNIALESDNKEMTKRLRYTKKILLQMLTSKGNPDIHKIFNTTK
;
A
#
# COMPACT_ATOMS: atom_id res chain seq x y z
N MET A 1 -38.27 -66.70 40.30
CA MET A 1 -38.86 -66.95 38.97
C MET A 1 -39.35 -65.60 38.48
N SER A 2 -38.61 -64.92 37.66
CA SER A 2 -39.11 -63.88 36.77
C SER A 2 -37.94 -63.60 35.79
N GLU A 3 -38.20 -63.93 34.57
CA GLU A 3 -37.26 -63.84 33.41
C GLU A 3 -36.88 -62.41 33.14
N ILE A 4 -35.59 -62.19 32.96
CA ILE A 4 -34.97 -60.93 32.46
C ILE A 4 -34.99 -61.05 30.93
N ASN A 5 -35.85 -60.30 30.27
CA ASN A 5 -35.84 -60.10 28.84
C ASN A 5 -34.65 -59.13 28.52
N GLU A 6 -33.60 -59.66 27.94
CA GLU A 6 -32.59 -58.87 27.23
C GLU A 6 -33.19 -58.35 25.93
N THR A 7 -33.55 -57.08 25.92
CA THR A 7 -33.85 -56.37 24.68
C THR A 7 -32.54 -56.04 23.97
N ASN A 8 -32.26 -56.74 22.88
CA ASN A 8 -31.27 -56.40 21.88
C ASN A 8 -31.60 -55.03 21.27
N ASP A 9 -31.05 -53.96 21.82
CA ASP A 9 -30.97 -52.66 21.15
C ASP A 9 -29.93 -52.75 20.04
N SER A 10 -30.38 -53.23 18.87
CA SER A 10 -29.62 -53.08 17.63
C SER A 10 -29.49 -51.59 17.34
N LEU A 11 -28.29 -51.07 17.56
CA LEU A 11 -27.88 -49.75 17.09
C LEU A 11 -28.17 -49.64 15.59
N ILE A 12 -29.28 -48.99 15.26
CA ILE A 12 -29.57 -48.53 13.90
C ILE A 12 -28.49 -47.47 13.61
N VAL A 13 -27.40 -47.89 12.97
CA VAL A 13 -26.42 -47.00 12.39
C VAL A 13 -27.14 -46.24 11.29
N ASN A 14 -27.51 -45.00 11.56
CA ASN A 14 -28.05 -44.10 10.56
C ASN A 14 -27.05 -44.03 9.41
N ASP A 15 -27.41 -44.56 8.24
CA ASP A 15 -26.64 -44.64 7.00
C ASP A 15 -26.32 -43.24 6.36
N ASP A 16 -26.84 -42.17 6.96
CA ASP A 16 -26.67 -40.78 6.53
C ASP A 16 -25.24 -40.24 6.58
N ASN A 17 -24.28 -40.97 7.15
CA ASN A 17 -22.90 -40.54 7.31
C ASN A 17 -21.92 -41.24 6.34
N ILE A 18 -22.38 -42.11 5.45
CA ILE A 18 -21.55 -42.80 4.48
C ILE A 18 -21.84 -42.24 3.08
N ILE A 19 -20.77 -41.82 2.40
CA ILE A 19 -20.80 -41.39 1.00
C ILE A 19 -20.20 -42.49 0.15
N ILE A 20 -20.89 -42.92 -0.89
CA ILE A 20 -20.49 -44.04 -1.77
C ILE A 20 -20.18 -43.50 -3.15
N GLU A 21 -18.98 -43.79 -3.62
CA GLU A 21 -18.53 -43.53 -4.97
C GLU A 21 -18.54 -44.81 -5.79
N LYS A 22 -19.16 -44.80 -6.98
CA LYS A 22 -19.18 -45.90 -7.92
C LYS A 22 -18.05 -45.74 -8.92
N LEU A 23 -17.01 -46.57 -8.84
CA LEU A 23 -15.81 -46.48 -9.66
C LEU A 23 -15.91 -47.25 -10.99
N SER A 24 -16.74 -48.29 -11.09
CA SER A 24 -16.91 -49.10 -12.30
C SER A 24 -18.20 -48.71 -13.04
N LYS A 25 -18.08 -48.64 -14.38
CA LYS A 25 -19.23 -48.48 -15.30
C LYS A 25 -19.78 -49.80 -15.77
N ASN A 26 -19.10 -50.95 -15.53
CA ASN A 26 -19.51 -52.27 -15.94
C ASN A 26 -20.44 -52.88 -14.89
N ALA A 27 -21.53 -53.46 -15.36
CA ALA A 27 -22.63 -53.92 -14.52
C ALA A 27 -22.34 -55.17 -13.66
N ASP A 28 -21.28 -55.91 -13.95
CA ASP A 28 -21.08 -57.23 -13.37
C ASP A 28 -20.45 -57.24 -11.98
N GLU A 29 -19.63 -56.22 -11.63
CA GLU A 29 -19.18 -55.99 -10.24
C GLU A 29 -18.86 -54.50 -10.02
N PRO A 30 -19.76 -53.71 -9.44
CA PRO A 30 -19.49 -52.30 -9.18
C PRO A 30 -18.51 -52.21 -8.01
N HIS A 31 -17.29 -51.70 -8.27
CA HIS A 31 -16.39 -51.32 -7.20
C HIS A 31 -16.93 -50.06 -6.49
N LEU A 32 -17.30 -50.20 -5.20
CA LEU A 32 -17.90 -49.16 -4.38
C LEU A 32 -16.87 -48.65 -3.36
N LYS A 33 -16.39 -47.43 -3.55
CA LYS A 33 -15.53 -46.77 -2.60
C LYS A 33 -16.34 -46.02 -1.56
N LYS A 34 -16.01 -46.18 -0.26
CA LYS A 34 -16.78 -45.62 0.86
C LYS A 34 -15.98 -44.52 1.56
N TYR A 35 -16.66 -43.43 1.84
CA TYR A 35 -16.12 -42.32 2.62
C TYR A 35 -17.02 -42.04 3.81
N LYS A 36 -16.47 -42.13 5.01
CA LYS A 36 -17.17 -41.78 6.24
C LYS A 36 -17.14 -40.27 6.45
N LYS A 37 -18.30 -39.63 6.47
CA LYS A 37 -18.42 -38.18 6.72
C LYS A 37 -18.19 -37.88 8.20
N LEU A 38 -17.17 -37.09 8.51
CA LEU A 38 -16.78 -36.69 9.86
C LEU A 38 -17.23 -35.25 10.17
N ARG A 39 -16.37 -34.44 10.73
CA ARG A 39 -16.70 -33.08 11.17
C ARG A 39 -16.92 -32.13 9.99
N LEU A 40 -17.77 -31.13 10.21
CA LEU A 40 -17.95 -30.01 9.30
C LEU A 40 -16.73 -29.09 9.37
N LEU A 41 -16.06 -28.86 8.24
CA LEU A 41 -14.91 -27.95 8.11
C LEU A 41 -15.33 -26.52 7.80
N GLY A 42 -16.41 -26.34 7.02
CA GLY A 42 -16.89 -25.02 6.66
C GLY A 42 -18.22 -25.03 5.89
N ARG A 43 -18.88 -23.87 5.87
CA ARG A 43 -20.12 -23.63 5.12
C ARG A 43 -19.92 -22.49 4.14
N GLY A 44 -20.12 -22.74 2.85
CA GLY A 44 -20.19 -21.73 1.79
C GLY A 44 -21.63 -21.46 1.36
N GLY A 45 -21.84 -20.48 0.51
CA GLY A 45 -23.17 -20.12 0.01
C GLY A 45 -23.87 -21.22 -0.80
N PHE A 46 -23.13 -22.11 -1.44
CA PHE A 46 -23.65 -23.18 -2.31
C PHE A 46 -23.20 -24.58 -1.91
N ALA A 47 -22.24 -24.71 -1.00
CA ALA A 47 -21.60 -25.97 -0.64
C ALA A 47 -21.32 -26.06 0.85
N ARG A 48 -21.12 -27.29 1.35
CA ARG A 48 -20.59 -27.57 2.69
C ARG A 48 -19.31 -28.39 2.52
N CYS A 49 -18.29 -28.10 3.30
CA CYS A 49 -17.05 -28.85 3.31
C CYS A 49 -16.96 -29.69 4.58
N TYR A 50 -16.73 -30.97 4.43
CA TYR A 50 -16.58 -31.93 5.54
C TYR A 50 -15.21 -32.60 5.48
N GLU A 51 -14.73 -33.03 6.61
CA GLU A 51 -13.68 -34.03 6.67
C GLU A 51 -14.32 -35.40 6.33
N LEU A 52 -13.75 -36.08 5.36
CA LEU A 52 -14.15 -37.42 4.92
C LEU A 52 -13.01 -38.37 5.21
N PHE A 53 -13.32 -39.52 5.80
CA PHE A 53 -12.38 -40.61 6.00
C PHE A 53 -12.59 -41.66 4.90
N ASP A 54 -11.57 -41.88 4.11
CA ASP A 54 -11.53 -42.88 3.07
C ASP A 54 -11.23 -44.24 3.70
N GLU A 55 -12.22 -45.17 3.67
CA GLU A 55 -12.12 -46.49 4.31
C GLU A 55 -11.13 -47.42 3.62
N GLU A 56 -10.82 -47.20 2.33
CA GLU A 56 -9.84 -48.02 1.60
C GLU A 56 -8.40 -47.60 1.88
N THR A 57 -8.14 -46.28 1.82
CA THR A 57 -6.78 -45.74 1.98
C THR A 57 -6.43 -45.38 3.42
N HIS A 58 -7.42 -45.45 4.33
CA HIS A 58 -7.31 -45.01 5.73
C HIS A 58 -6.80 -43.57 5.90
N ARG A 59 -7.17 -42.68 4.98
CA ARG A 59 -6.76 -41.27 4.96
C ARG A 59 -7.95 -40.33 5.13
N SER A 60 -7.72 -39.25 5.87
CA SER A 60 -8.66 -38.13 5.91
C SER A 60 -8.44 -37.17 4.74
N ILE A 61 -9.52 -36.73 4.12
CA ILE A 61 -9.55 -35.84 2.97
C ILE A 61 -10.64 -34.78 3.20
N ALA A 62 -10.53 -33.62 2.56
CA ALA A 62 -11.61 -32.63 2.59
C ALA A 62 -12.58 -32.85 1.41
N GLY A 63 -13.86 -33.01 1.72
CA GLY A 63 -14.92 -33.16 0.72
C GLY A 63 -15.83 -31.94 0.67
N LYS A 64 -15.80 -31.21 -0.45
CA LYS A 64 -16.74 -30.12 -0.75
C LYS A 64 -17.98 -30.71 -1.39
N ILE A 65 -19.10 -30.72 -0.65
CA ILE A 65 -20.37 -31.31 -1.04
C ILE A 65 -21.30 -30.22 -1.55
N ILE A 66 -21.70 -30.32 -2.81
CA ILE A 66 -22.52 -29.35 -3.52
C ILE A 66 -23.86 -29.99 -3.89
N PRO A 67 -24.98 -29.66 -3.22
CA PRO A 67 -26.30 -30.19 -3.59
C PRO A 67 -26.70 -29.76 -5.01
N LYS A 68 -27.12 -30.72 -5.85
CA LYS A 68 -27.52 -30.48 -7.24
C LYS A 68 -28.69 -29.49 -7.34
N LYS A 69 -29.55 -29.42 -6.34
CA LYS A 69 -30.61 -28.40 -6.23
C LYS A 69 -30.07 -26.96 -6.24
N ASN A 70 -28.83 -26.74 -5.80
CA ASN A 70 -28.16 -25.41 -5.85
C ASN A 70 -27.60 -25.10 -7.25
N LEU A 71 -27.55 -26.10 -8.15
CA LEU A 71 -27.00 -26.03 -9.51
C LEU A 71 -28.06 -25.90 -10.61
N ILE A 72 -29.33 -25.75 -10.26
CA ILE A 72 -30.46 -25.63 -11.22
C ILE A 72 -30.22 -24.43 -12.18
N LYS A 73 -29.68 -23.31 -11.66
CA LYS A 73 -29.34 -22.16 -12.49
C LYS A 73 -28.10 -22.47 -13.35
N SER A 74 -28.22 -22.36 -14.66
CA SER A 74 -27.14 -22.58 -15.63
C SER A 74 -25.82 -21.89 -15.22
N ARG A 75 -25.88 -20.66 -14.71
CA ARG A 75 -24.71 -19.91 -14.22
C ARG A 75 -24.00 -20.57 -13.03
N ALA A 76 -24.73 -21.20 -12.11
CA ALA A 76 -24.13 -21.89 -10.95
C ALA A 76 -23.41 -23.16 -11.41
N LYS A 77 -24.03 -23.92 -12.32
CA LYS A 77 -23.42 -25.12 -12.94
C LYS A 77 -22.15 -24.77 -13.71
N GLN A 78 -22.17 -23.71 -14.53
CA GLN A 78 -20.99 -23.23 -15.27
C GLN A 78 -19.84 -22.82 -14.35
N LYS A 79 -20.14 -22.15 -13.23
CA LYS A 79 -19.13 -21.78 -12.24
C LYS A 79 -18.47 -23.00 -11.62
N LEU A 80 -19.24 -24.02 -11.23
CA LEU A 80 -18.71 -25.25 -10.67
C LEU A 80 -17.83 -25.98 -11.69
N ILE A 81 -18.27 -26.09 -12.94
CA ILE A 81 -17.47 -26.70 -14.01
C ILE A 81 -16.14 -25.93 -14.21
N SER A 82 -16.17 -24.60 -14.19
CA SER A 82 -14.97 -23.77 -14.29
C SER A 82 -14.03 -23.96 -13.11
N GLU A 83 -14.56 -24.01 -11.88
CA GLU A 83 -13.79 -24.28 -10.67
C GLU A 83 -13.07 -25.62 -10.75
N ILE A 84 -13.80 -26.71 -11.10
CA ILE A 84 -13.23 -28.05 -11.26
C ILE A 84 -12.15 -28.06 -12.35
N LYS A 85 -12.40 -27.45 -13.51
CA LYS A 85 -11.44 -27.41 -14.61
C LYS A 85 -10.15 -26.70 -14.21
N ILE A 86 -10.25 -25.53 -13.57
CA ILE A 86 -9.08 -24.77 -13.13
C ILE A 86 -8.35 -25.55 -12.03
N HIS A 87 -9.04 -25.97 -10.98
CA HIS A 87 -8.41 -26.61 -9.83
C HIS A 87 -7.72 -27.92 -10.21
N LYS A 88 -8.33 -28.73 -11.09
CA LYS A 88 -7.73 -29.97 -11.61
C LYS A 88 -6.49 -29.74 -12.47
N SER A 89 -6.34 -28.56 -13.08
CA SER A 89 -5.21 -28.24 -13.97
C SER A 89 -3.99 -27.68 -13.26
N ILE A 90 -4.05 -27.48 -11.95
CA ILE A 90 -2.98 -26.84 -11.15
C ILE A 90 -2.45 -27.80 -10.08
N HIS A 91 -1.11 -27.80 -9.92
CA HIS A 91 -0.43 -28.57 -8.89
C HIS A 91 0.79 -27.80 -8.41
N HIS A 92 0.80 -27.40 -7.13
CA HIS A 92 1.90 -26.63 -6.54
C HIS A 92 1.93 -26.82 -5.01
N GLU A 93 3.11 -26.79 -4.40
CA GLU A 93 3.28 -27.01 -2.96
C GLU A 93 2.49 -26.06 -2.07
N ASN A 94 2.22 -24.83 -2.54
CA ASN A 94 1.46 -23.80 -1.81
C ASN A 94 0.03 -23.62 -2.34
N ILE A 95 -0.52 -24.62 -3.02
CA ILE A 95 -1.91 -24.69 -3.46
C ILE A 95 -2.54 -25.96 -2.93
N VAL A 96 -3.79 -25.88 -2.44
CA VAL A 96 -4.56 -27.04 -2.01
C VAL A 96 -4.68 -28.01 -3.18
N ASN A 97 -4.24 -29.26 -2.99
CA ASN A 97 -4.28 -30.25 -4.03
C ASN A 97 -5.71 -30.69 -4.35
N PHE A 98 -6.02 -30.84 -5.62
CA PHE A 98 -7.28 -31.39 -6.11
C PHE A 98 -7.09 -32.89 -6.34
N GLU A 99 -7.81 -33.72 -5.58
CA GLU A 99 -7.72 -35.18 -5.71
C GLU A 99 -8.56 -35.64 -6.89
N HIS A 100 -9.89 -35.61 -6.72
CA HIS A 100 -10.82 -35.86 -7.82
C HIS A 100 -12.24 -35.37 -7.50
N TYR A 101 -13.20 -35.62 -8.38
CA TYR A 101 -14.61 -35.34 -8.18
C TYR A 101 -15.47 -36.46 -8.72
N PHE A 102 -16.63 -36.66 -8.08
CA PHE A 102 -17.68 -37.56 -8.51
C PHE A 102 -19.07 -37.00 -8.17
N GLU A 103 -20.09 -37.65 -8.62
CA GLU A 103 -21.46 -37.24 -8.33
C GLU A 103 -22.40 -38.45 -8.07
N ASP A 104 -23.40 -38.24 -7.23
CA ASP A 104 -24.51 -39.13 -7.04
C ASP A 104 -25.82 -38.49 -7.55
N THR A 105 -27.00 -39.03 -7.16
CA THR A 105 -28.32 -38.48 -7.51
C THR A 105 -28.50 -37.04 -7.02
N ASP A 106 -28.01 -36.71 -5.83
CA ASP A 106 -28.35 -35.51 -5.09
C ASP A 106 -27.21 -34.47 -5.03
N ASN A 107 -25.95 -34.90 -5.10
CA ASN A 107 -24.81 -34.07 -4.84
C ASN A 107 -23.69 -34.23 -5.88
N VAL A 108 -22.85 -33.21 -5.98
CA VAL A 108 -21.52 -33.26 -6.57
C VAL A 108 -20.51 -33.16 -5.43
N TYR A 109 -19.50 -34.03 -5.44
CA TYR A 109 -18.42 -34.11 -4.46
C TYR A 109 -17.12 -33.71 -5.10
N MET A 110 -16.43 -32.74 -4.50
CA MET A 110 -15.05 -32.41 -4.87
C MET A 110 -14.15 -32.82 -3.71
N LEU A 111 -13.23 -33.74 -3.94
CA LEU A 111 -12.26 -34.20 -2.98
C LEU A 111 -10.96 -33.41 -3.14
N ILE A 112 -10.51 -32.80 -2.07
CA ILE A 112 -9.35 -31.93 -2.02
C ILE A 112 -8.50 -32.22 -0.78
N GLU A 113 -7.24 -31.81 -0.80
CA GLU A 113 -6.30 -31.97 0.32
C GLU A 113 -6.89 -31.41 1.63
N LEU A 114 -6.79 -32.21 2.71
CA LEU A 114 -7.17 -31.75 4.04
C LEU A 114 -6.04 -30.93 4.67
N CYS A 115 -6.36 -29.72 5.11
CA CYS A 115 -5.45 -28.84 5.87
C CYS A 115 -5.93 -28.76 7.33
N PRO A 116 -5.40 -29.57 8.25
CA PRO A 116 -5.95 -29.77 9.59
C PRO A 116 -5.81 -28.54 10.49
N ASN A 117 -4.84 -27.67 10.24
CA ASN A 117 -4.58 -26.46 11.03
C ASN A 117 -5.47 -25.26 10.63
N GLN A 118 -6.51 -25.53 9.82
CA GLN A 118 -7.52 -24.53 9.41
C GLN A 118 -6.92 -23.43 8.53
N THR A 119 -7.33 -22.17 8.74
CA THR A 119 -6.95 -21.04 7.88
C THR A 119 -6.18 -19.96 8.65
N LEU A 120 -5.50 -19.07 7.92
CA LEU A 120 -4.91 -17.85 8.52
C LEU A 120 -5.96 -16.97 9.18
N HIS A 121 -7.24 -17.06 8.78
CA HIS A 121 -8.33 -16.36 9.46
C HIS A 121 -8.50 -16.87 10.89
N GLU A 122 -8.56 -18.19 11.09
CA GLU A 122 -8.69 -18.80 12.42
C GLU A 122 -7.41 -18.58 13.25
N LEU A 123 -6.24 -18.63 12.62
CA LEU A 123 -4.98 -18.28 13.28
C LEU A 123 -5.01 -16.85 13.82
N LEU A 124 -5.38 -15.88 12.99
CA LEU A 124 -5.46 -14.47 13.40
C LEU A 124 -6.51 -14.24 14.48
N LYS A 125 -7.65 -14.93 14.42
CA LYS A 125 -8.69 -14.85 15.44
C LYS A 125 -8.19 -15.27 16.82
N ARG A 126 -7.32 -16.28 16.89
CA ARG A 126 -6.67 -16.72 18.13
C ARG A 126 -5.57 -15.76 18.58
N ARG A 127 -4.70 -15.38 17.67
CA ARG A 127 -3.47 -14.64 17.91
C ARG A 127 -3.65 -13.12 17.98
N LYS A 128 -4.70 -12.56 17.36
CA LYS A 128 -5.00 -11.13 17.16
C LYS A 128 -4.08 -10.42 16.17
N THR A 129 -2.78 -10.62 16.28
CA THR A 129 -1.75 -10.15 15.34
C THR A 129 -0.69 -11.22 15.15
N ILE A 130 0.03 -11.16 14.05
CA ILE A 130 1.08 -12.10 13.68
C ILE A 130 2.41 -11.35 13.62
N THR A 131 3.52 -11.95 14.02
CA THR A 131 4.84 -11.32 13.98
C THR A 131 5.31 -11.08 12.55
N GLU A 132 6.19 -10.10 12.34
CA GLU A 132 6.72 -9.80 11.00
C GLU A 132 7.44 -10.99 10.37
N LEU A 133 8.17 -11.78 11.16
CA LEU A 133 8.81 -13.00 10.69
C LEU A 133 7.81 -14.03 10.16
N GLU A 134 6.72 -14.26 10.89
CA GLU A 134 5.64 -15.14 10.43
C GLU A 134 4.97 -14.59 9.16
N VAL A 135 4.76 -13.26 9.09
CA VAL A 135 4.18 -12.62 7.89
C VAL A 135 5.10 -12.77 6.69
N GLN A 136 6.43 -12.59 6.83
CA GLN A 136 7.39 -12.88 5.76
C GLN A 136 7.27 -14.32 5.28
N TYR A 137 7.19 -15.28 6.21
CA TYR A 137 7.05 -16.71 5.90
C TYR A 137 5.80 -17.01 5.07
N TYR A 138 4.64 -16.48 5.48
CA TYR A 138 3.41 -16.70 4.76
C TYR A 138 3.34 -15.91 3.44
N VAL A 139 3.79 -14.66 3.42
CA VAL A 139 3.84 -13.85 2.19
C VAL A 139 4.72 -14.49 1.13
N TYR A 140 5.87 -15.04 1.51
CA TYR A 140 6.74 -15.79 0.59
C TYR A 140 5.97 -16.90 -0.13
N GLN A 141 5.23 -17.72 0.61
CA GLN A 141 4.47 -18.85 0.08
C GLN A 141 3.27 -18.40 -0.76
N ILE A 142 2.56 -17.34 -0.33
CA ILE A 142 1.48 -16.76 -1.14
C ILE A 142 2.01 -16.25 -2.48
N VAL A 143 3.14 -15.54 -2.46
CA VAL A 143 3.77 -15.04 -3.69
C VAL A 143 4.17 -16.18 -4.61
N LYS A 144 4.73 -17.30 -4.09
CA LYS A 144 5.05 -18.48 -4.89
C LYS A 144 3.83 -19.11 -5.53
N ALA A 145 2.73 -19.26 -4.78
CA ALA A 145 1.46 -19.73 -5.33
C ALA A 145 0.92 -18.79 -6.44
N LEU A 146 0.96 -17.48 -6.21
CA LEU A 146 0.50 -16.50 -7.20
C LEU A 146 1.39 -16.46 -8.44
N GLN A 147 2.72 -16.55 -8.30
CA GLN A 147 3.63 -16.65 -9.45
C GLN A 147 3.29 -17.85 -10.33
N TYR A 148 3.05 -19.01 -9.71
CA TYR A 148 2.63 -20.21 -10.44
C TYR A 148 1.29 -20.02 -11.16
N LEU A 149 0.26 -19.49 -10.52
CA LEU A 149 -1.05 -19.23 -11.12
C LEU A 149 -0.96 -18.22 -12.27
N HIS A 150 -0.27 -17.09 -12.06
CA HIS A 150 -0.14 -16.03 -13.05
C HIS A 150 0.65 -16.49 -14.28
N ASN A 151 1.66 -17.36 -14.12
CA ASN A 151 2.37 -17.99 -15.24
C ASN A 151 1.46 -18.90 -16.07
N LEU A 152 0.45 -19.54 -15.46
CA LEU A 152 -0.60 -20.30 -16.13
C LEU A 152 -1.75 -19.43 -16.65
N LYS A 153 -1.60 -18.09 -16.55
CA LYS A 153 -2.62 -17.10 -16.91
C LYS A 153 -3.92 -17.23 -16.11
N ILE A 154 -3.83 -17.70 -14.87
CA ILE A 154 -4.96 -17.84 -13.94
C ILE A 154 -4.91 -16.72 -12.92
N ILE A 155 -6.05 -16.01 -12.73
CA ILE A 155 -6.27 -15.02 -11.67
C ILE A 155 -7.15 -15.66 -10.63
N HIS A 156 -6.78 -15.57 -9.33
CA HIS A 156 -7.54 -16.14 -8.23
C HIS A 156 -8.80 -15.32 -7.88
N ARG A 157 -8.68 -13.99 -7.80
CA ARG A 157 -9.75 -12.98 -7.58
C ARG A 157 -10.49 -13.00 -6.22
N ASP A 158 -10.16 -13.92 -5.33
CA ASP A 158 -10.72 -13.97 -3.96
C ASP A 158 -9.64 -14.28 -2.92
N LEU A 159 -8.49 -13.63 -3.06
CA LEU A 159 -7.38 -13.76 -2.11
C LEU A 159 -7.77 -13.10 -0.78
N LYS A 160 -7.91 -13.94 0.28
CA LYS A 160 -8.30 -13.53 1.64
C LYS A 160 -7.82 -14.56 2.66
N LEU A 161 -7.77 -14.19 3.95
CA LEU A 161 -7.28 -15.08 5.02
C LEU A 161 -8.06 -16.40 5.13
N ALA A 162 -9.35 -16.41 4.83
CA ALA A 162 -10.18 -17.62 4.89
C ALA A 162 -9.91 -18.63 3.76
N ASN A 163 -9.18 -18.23 2.71
CA ASN A 163 -8.78 -19.09 1.58
C ASN A 163 -7.30 -19.49 1.66
N LEU A 164 -6.61 -19.15 2.76
CA LEU A 164 -5.23 -19.50 3.04
C LEU A 164 -5.18 -20.53 4.17
N PHE A 165 -5.02 -21.77 3.78
CA PHE A 165 -5.06 -22.94 4.68
C PHE A 165 -3.67 -23.29 5.20
N LEU A 166 -3.60 -23.99 6.32
CA LEU A 166 -2.37 -24.46 6.94
C LEU A 166 -2.39 -25.98 7.05
N THR A 167 -1.35 -26.60 6.48
CA THR A 167 -1.12 -28.04 6.64
C THR A 167 -0.70 -28.37 8.08
N GLU A 168 -0.62 -29.65 8.39
CA GLU A 168 -0.07 -30.14 9.67
C GLU A 168 1.32 -29.55 9.97
N ASN A 169 2.18 -29.40 8.96
CA ASN A 169 3.53 -28.86 9.08
C ASN A 169 3.59 -27.32 8.93
N MET A 170 2.49 -26.61 9.12
CA MET A 170 2.38 -25.16 9.03
C MET A 170 2.72 -24.58 7.63
N VAL A 171 2.72 -25.41 6.59
CA VAL A 171 2.88 -24.95 5.20
C VAL A 171 1.57 -24.30 4.75
N LEU A 172 1.67 -23.12 4.13
CA LEU A 172 0.52 -22.41 3.60
C LEU A 172 0.07 -23.02 2.27
N LYS A 173 -1.25 -23.18 2.13
CA LYS A 173 -1.93 -23.65 0.93
C LYS A 173 -3.04 -22.68 0.51
N LEU A 174 -2.94 -22.11 -0.68
CA LEU A 174 -4.01 -21.30 -1.29
C LEU A 174 -5.10 -22.20 -1.84
N GLY A 175 -6.36 -21.95 -1.49
CA GLY A 175 -7.51 -22.73 -1.96
C GLY A 175 -8.72 -21.88 -2.30
N ASP A 176 -9.82 -22.52 -2.63
CA ASP A 176 -11.09 -21.96 -3.10
C ASP A 176 -10.99 -21.21 -4.44
N PHE A 177 -11.01 -21.95 -5.54
CA PHE A 177 -10.96 -21.45 -6.90
C PHE A 177 -12.34 -21.12 -7.52
N GLY A 178 -13.39 -21.00 -6.69
CA GLY A 178 -14.77 -20.72 -7.12
C GLY A 178 -14.97 -19.36 -7.82
N LEU A 179 -14.00 -18.44 -7.67
CA LEU A 179 -13.96 -17.17 -8.40
C LEU A 179 -12.77 -17.05 -9.37
N ALA A 180 -11.91 -18.08 -9.44
CA ALA A 180 -10.76 -18.04 -10.34
C ALA A 180 -11.17 -17.98 -11.81
N THR A 181 -10.31 -17.41 -12.65
CA THR A 181 -10.56 -17.32 -14.10
C THR A 181 -9.25 -17.36 -14.87
N LYS A 182 -9.28 -17.89 -16.07
CA LYS A 182 -8.15 -17.89 -16.98
C LYS A 182 -8.19 -16.66 -17.89
N ILE A 183 -7.05 -16.07 -18.18
CA ILE A 183 -6.83 -15.08 -19.23
C ILE A 183 -6.56 -15.85 -20.51
N GLU A 184 -7.36 -15.63 -21.53
CA GLU A 184 -7.28 -16.40 -22.78
C GLU A 184 -6.25 -15.83 -23.76
N PHE A 185 -6.05 -14.50 -23.74
CA PHE A 185 -5.06 -13.82 -24.59
C PHE A 185 -4.40 -12.65 -23.86
N ASP A 186 -3.23 -12.26 -24.30
CA ASP A 186 -2.46 -11.17 -23.68
C ASP A 186 -3.21 -9.83 -23.79
N GLY A 187 -3.29 -9.11 -22.68
CA GLY A 187 -4.03 -7.86 -22.58
C GLY A 187 -5.52 -8.01 -22.26
N GLU A 188 -6.04 -9.25 -22.18
CA GLU A 188 -7.43 -9.46 -21.75
C GLU A 188 -7.65 -8.95 -20.33
N ARG A 189 -8.76 -8.23 -20.14
CA ARG A 189 -9.22 -7.76 -18.83
C ARG A 189 -10.63 -8.24 -18.55
N LYS A 190 -10.82 -8.88 -17.41
CA LYS A 190 -12.13 -9.37 -16.96
C LYS A 190 -12.96 -8.21 -16.40
N ARG A 191 -14.30 -8.25 -16.59
CA ARG A 191 -15.21 -7.17 -16.15
C ARG A 191 -16.21 -7.60 -15.07
N SER A 192 -16.13 -8.84 -14.61
CA SER A 192 -17.05 -9.35 -13.59
C SER A 192 -16.81 -8.70 -12.23
N LEU A 193 -17.83 -8.14 -11.62
CA LEU A 193 -17.79 -7.69 -10.22
C LEU A 193 -17.82 -8.92 -9.30
N CYS A 194 -16.68 -9.32 -8.78
CA CYS A 194 -16.52 -10.47 -7.89
C CYS A 194 -15.43 -10.23 -6.84
N GLY A 195 -15.44 -11.03 -5.79
CA GLY A 195 -14.51 -10.94 -4.66
C GLY A 195 -15.22 -10.63 -3.34
N THR A 196 -14.49 -10.79 -2.24
CA THR A 196 -14.97 -10.51 -0.88
C THR A 196 -14.90 -9.01 -0.59
N PRO A 197 -15.94 -8.36 -0.05
CA PRO A 197 -16.08 -6.90 0.03
C PRO A 197 -14.87 -6.14 0.57
N ASN A 198 -14.22 -6.64 1.63
CA ASN A 198 -13.08 -5.96 2.26
C ASN A 198 -11.74 -6.19 1.53
N TYR A 199 -11.67 -7.15 0.61
CA TYR A 199 -10.46 -7.53 -0.14
C TYR A 199 -10.52 -7.13 -1.61
N ILE A 200 -11.67 -6.62 -2.08
CA ILE A 200 -11.90 -6.29 -3.48
C ILE A 200 -11.04 -5.10 -3.91
N ALA A 201 -10.42 -5.20 -5.07
CA ALA A 201 -9.58 -4.13 -5.60
C ALA A 201 -10.42 -2.98 -6.19
N PRO A 202 -9.92 -1.72 -6.16
CA PRO A 202 -10.68 -0.54 -6.62
C PRO A 202 -11.09 -0.63 -8.10
N GLU A 203 -10.26 -1.16 -8.99
CA GLU A 203 -10.56 -1.34 -10.42
C GLU A 203 -11.70 -2.35 -10.68
N VAL A 204 -11.90 -3.33 -9.78
CA VAL A 204 -13.05 -4.24 -9.84
C VAL A 204 -14.33 -3.53 -9.46
N LEU A 205 -14.27 -2.60 -8.49
CA LEU A 205 -15.42 -1.79 -8.07
C LEU A 205 -15.83 -0.75 -9.13
N ASP A 206 -14.86 -0.23 -9.88
CA ASP A 206 -15.11 0.79 -10.91
C ASP A 206 -15.59 0.18 -12.23
N GLY A 207 -15.18 -1.06 -12.54
CA GLY A 207 -15.65 -1.86 -13.66
C GLY A 207 -15.36 -1.29 -15.08
N LYS A 208 -14.80 -0.07 -15.19
CA LYS A 208 -14.63 0.64 -16.46
C LYS A 208 -13.51 0.04 -17.32
N THR A 209 -12.34 -0.14 -16.74
CA THR A 209 -11.14 -0.63 -17.45
C THR A 209 -10.99 -2.15 -17.41
N GLY A 210 -11.82 -2.84 -16.62
CA GLY A 210 -11.65 -4.24 -16.30
C GLY A 210 -10.43 -4.49 -15.38
N HIS A 211 -10.20 -5.76 -15.01
CA HIS A 211 -9.15 -6.16 -14.07
C HIS A 211 -8.37 -7.38 -14.59
N SER A 212 -7.14 -7.55 -14.11
CA SER A 212 -6.26 -8.68 -14.42
C SER A 212 -5.51 -9.14 -13.16
N PHE A 213 -4.29 -9.62 -13.28
CA PHE A 213 -3.48 -10.19 -12.20
C PHE A 213 -3.26 -9.26 -11.00
N GLU A 214 -3.31 -7.97 -11.22
CA GLU A 214 -3.05 -6.94 -10.20
C GLU A 214 -4.08 -6.96 -9.05
N VAL A 215 -5.25 -7.61 -9.23
CA VAL A 215 -6.24 -7.76 -8.14
C VAL A 215 -5.76 -8.72 -7.06
N ASP A 216 -4.99 -9.75 -7.41
CA ASP A 216 -4.42 -10.67 -6.44
C ASP A 216 -3.30 -10.00 -5.65
N ILE A 217 -2.52 -9.11 -6.28
CA ILE A 217 -1.52 -8.30 -5.58
C ILE A 217 -2.19 -7.36 -4.57
N TRP A 218 -3.29 -6.70 -4.93
CA TRP A 218 -4.08 -5.89 -3.99
C TRP A 218 -4.56 -6.73 -2.79
N GLY A 219 -5.11 -7.92 -3.05
CA GLY A 219 -5.53 -8.87 -2.00
C GLY A 219 -4.39 -9.24 -1.05
N LEU A 220 -3.17 -9.45 -1.57
CA LEU A 220 -1.98 -9.69 -0.76
C LEU A 220 -1.66 -8.51 0.16
N GLY A 221 -1.76 -7.27 -0.32
CA GLY A 221 -1.57 -6.07 0.50
C GLY A 221 -2.58 -5.97 1.65
N ILE A 222 -3.85 -6.31 1.40
CA ILE A 222 -4.87 -6.40 2.45
C ILE A 222 -4.51 -7.48 3.47
N ILE A 223 -4.07 -8.66 3.02
CA ILE A 223 -3.65 -9.76 3.90
C ILE A 223 -2.50 -9.33 4.80
N MET A 224 -1.46 -8.72 4.25
CA MET A 224 -0.32 -8.22 5.03
C MET A 224 -0.76 -7.23 6.11
N TYR A 225 -1.59 -6.26 5.72
CA TYR A 225 -2.12 -5.28 6.66
C TYR A 225 -2.88 -5.97 7.81
N VAL A 226 -3.80 -6.88 7.47
CA VAL A 226 -4.65 -7.56 8.46
C VAL A 226 -3.84 -8.44 9.40
N LEU A 227 -2.84 -9.18 8.90
CA LEU A 227 -1.99 -10.03 9.72
C LEU A 227 -1.18 -9.22 10.75
N LEU A 228 -0.65 -8.07 10.34
CA LEU A 228 0.18 -7.21 11.19
C LEU A 228 -0.63 -6.35 12.16
N ILE A 229 -1.80 -5.85 11.73
CA ILE A 229 -2.61 -4.88 12.49
C ILE A 229 -3.77 -5.55 13.24
N GLY A 230 -4.23 -6.71 12.79
CA GLY A 230 -5.37 -7.43 13.39
C GLY A 230 -6.74 -6.91 12.95
N LYS A 231 -6.81 -5.91 12.08
CA LYS A 231 -8.05 -5.30 11.56
C LYS A 231 -7.94 -5.02 10.08
N LEU A 232 -9.06 -5.03 9.39
CA LEU A 232 -9.13 -4.71 7.96
C LEU A 232 -8.91 -3.20 7.72
N PRO A 233 -8.15 -2.79 6.68
CA PRO A 233 -7.81 -1.38 6.47
C PRO A 233 -9.00 -0.50 6.11
N PHE A 234 -10.01 -1.04 5.41
CA PHE A 234 -11.13 -0.28 4.85
C PHE A 234 -12.47 -0.60 5.51
N GLU A 235 -12.51 -1.47 6.53
CA GLU A 235 -13.73 -1.98 7.13
C GLU A 235 -14.61 -0.88 7.73
N THR A 236 -15.92 -1.00 7.48
CA THR A 236 -16.97 -0.20 8.10
C THR A 236 -18.21 -1.08 8.29
N ASN A 237 -19.17 -0.60 9.08
CA ASN A 237 -20.45 -1.29 9.27
C ASN A 237 -21.34 -1.29 8.02
N ASN A 238 -20.98 -0.53 6.98
CA ASN A 238 -21.75 -0.40 5.76
C ASN A 238 -20.88 -0.72 4.53
N LYS A 239 -21.31 -1.73 3.76
CA LYS A 239 -20.63 -2.16 2.53
C LYS A 239 -20.39 -1.02 1.52
N LYS A 240 -21.34 -0.09 1.37
CA LYS A 240 -21.19 1.06 0.46
C LYS A 240 -20.08 2.00 0.93
N GLU A 241 -19.99 2.25 2.23
CA GLU A 241 -18.94 3.08 2.82
C GLU A 241 -17.57 2.39 2.75
N THR A 242 -17.50 1.06 2.97
CA THR A 242 -16.28 0.26 2.74
C THR A 242 -15.79 0.44 1.30
N TYR A 243 -16.68 0.32 0.31
CA TYR A 243 -16.32 0.50 -1.11
C TYR A 243 -15.83 1.92 -1.41
N LYS A 244 -16.43 2.93 -0.76
CA LYS A 244 -15.97 4.32 -0.88
C LYS A 244 -14.57 4.50 -0.31
N ARG A 245 -14.27 3.94 0.87
CA ARG A 245 -12.92 3.95 1.45
C ARG A 245 -11.89 3.28 0.55
N ILE A 246 -12.23 2.14 -0.07
CA ILE A 246 -11.36 1.45 -1.02
C ILE A 246 -11.04 2.35 -2.22
N ARG A 247 -12.06 2.94 -2.86
CA ARG A 247 -11.87 3.85 -4.01
C ARG A 247 -11.06 5.09 -3.69
N LEU A 248 -11.12 5.55 -2.45
CA LEU A 248 -10.38 6.73 -1.98
C LEU A 248 -9.02 6.34 -1.35
N LYS A 249 -8.68 5.04 -1.27
CA LYS A 249 -7.49 4.55 -0.55
C LYS A 249 -7.45 5.11 0.89
N ASN A 250 -8.61 5.27 1.52
CA ASN A 250 -8.72 5.87 2.85
C ASN A 250 -8.51 4.83 3.95
N TYR A 251 -7.24 4.61 4.32
CA TYR A 251 -6.82 3.81 5.45
C TYR A 251 -5.59 4.43 6.12
N SER A 252 -5.31 4.05 7.35
CA SER A 252 -4.15 4.49 8.10
C SER A 252 -3.61 3.36 8.98
N PHE A 253 -2.34 3.44 9.36
CA PHE A 253 -1.79 2.56 10.38
C PHE A 253 -2.08 3.15 11.76
N PRO A 254 -2.61 2.37 12.72
CA PRO A 254 -2.81 2.84 14.09
C PRO A 254 -1.47 3.28 14.72
N GLN A 255 -1.45 4.35 15.49
CA GLN A 255 -0.24 4.81 16.19
C GLN A 255 0.32 3.76 17.16
N SER A 256 -0.56 2.97 17.76
CA SER A 256 -0.19 1.85 18.64
C SER A 256 0.35 0.63 17.91
N ALA A 257 0.28 0.60 16.57
CA ALA A 257 0.75 -0.55 15.80
C ALA A 257 2.27 -0.61 15.81
N LYS A 258 2.79 -1.66 16.42
CA LYS A 258 4.20 -1.98 16.41
C LYS A 258 4.52 -2.75 15.14
N ILE A 259 4.89 -2.03 14.08
CA ILE A 259 5.34 -2.59 12.79
C ILE A 259 6.49 -1.75 12.24
N SER A 260 7.42 -2.40 11.52
CA SER A 260 8.58 -1.76 10.94
C SER A 260 8.21 -0.81 9.78
N GLU A 261 9.07 0.16 9.50
CA GLU A 261 8.89 1.03 8.32
C GLU A 261 8.93 0.24 6.99
N PRO A 262 9.81 -0.77 6.77
CA PRO A 262 9.75 -1.62 5.59
C PRO A 262 8.40 -2.32 5.38
N ALA A 263 7.75 -2.78 6.46
CA ALA A 263 6.42 -3.39 6.39
C ALA A 263 5.35 -2.38 5.94
N LYS A 264 5.36 -1.17 6.51
CA LYS A 264 4.45 -0.09 6.12
C LYS A 264 4.66 0.32 4.67
N GLU A 265 5.91 0.51 4.26
CA GLU A 265 6.28 0.91 2.91
C GLU A 265 5.81 -0.12 1.87
N LEU A 266 6.03 -1.41 2.11
CA LEU A 266 5.57 -2.46 1.20
C LEU A 266 4.05 -2.46 1.07
N ILE A 267 3.31 -2.39 2.18
CA ILE A 267 1.84 -2.33 2.16
C ILE A 267 1.37 -1.09 1.38
N GLN A 268 1.98 0.08 1.60
CA GLN A 268 1.62 1.32 0.90
C GLN A 268 1.89 1.25 -0.60
N ASN A 269 2.96 0.57 -1.01
CA ASN A 269 3.33 0.36 -2.41
C ASN A 269 2.40 -0.63 -3.10
N ILE A 270 1.89 -1.64 -2.39
CA ILE A 270 0.91 -2.60 -2.92
C ILE A 270 -0.48 -1.98 -3.01
N LEU A 271 -0.93 -1.29 -1.96
CA LEU A 271 -2.28 -0.70 -1.89
C LEU A 271 -2.33 0.65 -2.61
N VAL A 272 -2.01 0.69 -3.90
CA VAL A 272 -2.16 1.87 -4.77
C VAL A 272 -3.34 1.68 -5.72
N LEU A 273 -4.03 2.79 -6.04
CA LEU A 273 -5.27 2.75 -6.82
C LEU A 273 -5.02 2.27 -8.25
N GLU A 274 -3.92 2.73 -8.85
CA GLU A 274 -3.53 2.36 -10.20
C GLU A 274 -2.91 0.96 -10.24
N PRO A 275 -3.55 -0.03 -10.89
CA PRO A 275 -3.09 -1.41 -10.86
C PRO A 275 -1.66 -1.59 -11.38
N HIS A 276 -1.30 -0.88 -12.46
CA HIS A 276 0.03 -0.97 -13.09
C HIS A 276 1.18 -0.37 -12.26
N LYS A 277 0.89 0.35 -11.17
CA LYS A 277 1.89 0.87 -10.24
C LYS A 277 2.13 -0.05 -9.05
N ARG A 278 1.34 -1.09 -8.89
CA ARG A 278 1.59 -2.10 -7.87
C ARG A 278 2.87 -2.86 -8.21
N PRO A 279 3.69 -3.20 -7.23
CA PRO A 279 4.90 -3.98 -7.48
C PRO A 279 4.55 -5.35 -8.05
N SER A 280 5.39 -5.87 -8.92
CA SER A 280 5.33 -7.25 -9.36
C SER A 280 5.60 -8.21 -8.19
N LEU A 281 5.22 -9.47 -8.34
CA LEU A 281 5.48 -10.51 -7.34
C LEU A 281 6.98 -10.70 -7.08
N GLU A 282 7.84 -10.46 -8.08
CA GLU A 282 9.29 -10.48 -7.90
C GLU A 282 9.80 -9.27 -7.12
N GLU A 283 9.28 -8.07 -7.37
CA GLU A 283 9.64 -6.87 -6.61
C GLU A 283 9.20 -6.97 -5.16
N ILE A 284 8.05 -7.62 -4.88
CA ILE A 284 7.61 -7.91 -3.51
C ILE A 284 8.65 -8.79 -2.81
N LEU A 285 9.13 -9.88 -3.41
CA LEU A 285 10.16 -10.75 -2.83
C LEU A 285 11.50 -10.03 -2.65
N LYS A 286 11.80 -9.03 -3.48
CA LYS A 286 13.03 -8.21 -3.39
C LYS A 286 12.86 -6.98 -2.48
N SER A 287 11.69 -6.78 -1.87
CA SER A 287 11.44 -5.63 -0.98
C SER A 287 12.27 -5.68 0.29
N ASP A 288 12.48 -4.52 0.90
CA ASP A 288 13.22 -4.43 2.15
C ASP A 288 12.53 -5.22 3.26
N PHE A 289 11.19 -5.21 3.32
CA PHE A 289 10.43 -6.03 4.27
C PHE A 289 10.77 -7.52 4.16
N MET A 290 10.84 -8.07 2.95
CA MET A 290 11.13 -9.50 2.74
C MET A 290 12.60 -9.85 2.97
N ASN A 291 13.49 -8.87 3.02
CA ASN A 291 14.95 -9.04 3.11
C ASN A 291 15.59 -8.33 4.33
N MET A 292 14.79 -7.87 5.29
CA MET A 292 15.31 -7.16 6.46
C MET A 292 15.97 -8.10 7.49
N GLY A 293 15.66 -9.39 7.47
CA GLY A 293 16.31 -10.42 8.29
C GLY A 293 17.51 -11.08 7.60
N ALA A 294 18.09 -12.06 8.26
CA ALA A 294 19.15 -12.90 7.70
C ALA A 294 18.62 -13.88 6.64
N SER A 295 17.43 -14.44 6.88
CA SER A 295 16.72 -15.32 5.95
C SER A 295 15.26 -15.53 6.39
N ILE A 296 14.41 -15.99 5.47
CA ILE A 296 13.05 -16.43 5.81
C ILE A 296 13.10 -17.88 6.29
N PRO A 297 12.40 -18.26 7.38
CA PRO A 297 12.33 -19.64 7.85
C PRO A 297 11.84 -20.61 6.78
N LYS A 298 12.39 -21.83 6.77
CA LYS A 298 11.88 -22.91 5.90
C LYS A 298 10.61 -23.56 6.46
N SER A 299 10.40 -23.49 7.77
CA SER A 299 9.24 -24.03 8.47
C SER A 299 8.89 -23.17 9.67
N MET A 300 7.64 -23.23 10.10
CA MET A 300 7.14 -22.55 11.30
C MET A 300 6.81 -23.58 12.39
N PRO A 301 7.16 -23.34 13.67
CA PRO A 301 6.78 -24.24 14.75
C PRO A 301 5.26 -24.32 14.90
N GLN A 302 4.71 -25.51 15.17
CA GLN A 302 3.27 -25.68 15.41
C GLN A 302 2.74 -24.87 16.60
N SER A 303 3.59 -24.55 17.59
CA SER A 303 3.24 -23.67 18.70
C SER A 303 2.76 -22.30 18.24
N THR A 304 3.12 -21.87 17.01
CA THR A 304 2.68 -20.58 16.44
C THR A 304 1.17 -20.53 16.16
N LEU A 305 0.48 -21.66 16.18
CA LEU A 305 -0.98 -21.72 16.20
C LEU A 305 -1.59 -21.04 17.44
N ALA A 306 -0.88 -21.04 18.57
CA ALA A 306 -1.38 -20.54 19.86
C ALA A 306 -0.61 -19.30 20.36
N CYS A 307 0.71 -19.22 20.16
CA CYS A 307 1.57 -18.15 20.65
C CYS A 307 2.60 -17.71 19.59
N PRO A 308 3.17 -16.50 19.70
CA PRO A 308 4.28 -16.07 18.83
C PRO A 308 5.46 -17.04 18.89
N PRO A 309 6.28 -17.11 17.84
CA PRO A 309 7.56 -17.82 17.91
C PRO A 309 8.39 -17.28 19.08
N ASN A 310 9.15 -18.16 19.74
CA ASN A 310 9.99 -17.71 20.84
C ASN A 310 11.13 -16.78 20.36
N SER A 311 11.69 -16.00 21.29
CA SER A 311 12.71 -14.99 20.97
C SER A 311 13.97 -15.59 20.33
N ASN A 312 14.36 -16.83 20.68
CA ASN A 312 15.52 -17.48 20.08
C ASN A 312 15.26 -17.82 18.61
N PHE A 313 14.06 -18.33 18.30
CA PHE A 313 13.65 -18.58 16.92
C PHE A 313 13.61 -17.27 16.10
N ILE A 314 13.06 -16.19 16.66
CA ILE A 314 13.04 -14.89 15.99
C ILE A 314 14.47 -14.40 15.72
N LYS A 315 15.36 -14.42 16.73
CA LYS A 315 16.75 -13.96 16.60
C LYS A 315 17.57 -14.76 15.62
N GLN A 316 17.26 -16.04 15.43
CA GLN A 316 17.92 -16.87 14.42
C GLN A 316 17.74 -16.31 12.99
N TYR A 317 16.59 -15.74 12.68
CA TYR A 317 16.25 -15.24 11.35
C TYR A 317 16.27 -13.72 11.26
N MET A 318 16.04 -13.02 12.38
CA MET A 318 16.03 -11.55 12.51
C MET A 318 16.93 -11.15 13.71
N PRO A 319 18.27 -11.22 13.59
CA PRO A 319 19.19 -10.96 14.69
C PRO A 319 19.02 -9.57 15.32
N ASP A 320 18.70 -8.57 14.50
CA ASP A 320 18.56 -7.16 14.91
C ASP A 320 17.15 -6.82 15.43
N ALA A 321 16.24 -7.80 15.51
CA ALA A 321 14.90 -7.59 16.01
C ALA A 321 14.88 -7.42 17.54
N GLY A 322 14.06 -6.47 18.01
CA GLY A 322 13.76 -6.29 19.42
C GLY A 322 12.96 -7.47 20.02
N PRO A 323 12.65 -7.42 21.31
CA PRO A 323 11.89 -8.48 21.99
C PRO A 323 10.53 -8.81 21.37
N ASP A 324 9.92 -7.84 20.69
CA ASP A 324 8.65 -7.95 19.97
C ASP A 324 8.81 -8.42 18.51
N GLY A 325 10.04 -8.78 18.10
CA GLY A 325 10.31 -9.29 16.76
C GLY A 325 10.33 -8.20 15.67
N ILE A 326 10.51 -6.94 16.03
CA ILE A 326 10.49 -5.80 15.11
C ILE A 326 11.89 -5.18 15.03
N ILE A 327 12.34 -4.85 13.82
CA ILE A 327 13.57 -4.08 13.59
C ILE A 327 13.21 -2.59 13.57
N VAL A 328 13.53 -1.86 14.64
CA VAL A 328 13.14 -0.45 14.83
C VAL A 328 14.00 0.49 13.96
N ASN A 329 15.29 0.21 13.81
CA ASN A 329 16.26 1.09 13.12
C ASN A 329 16.76 0.46 11.80
N TYR A 330 15.85 -0.01 10.96
CA TYR A 330 16.23 -0.58 9.68
C TYR A 330 16.79 0.50 8.74
N VAL A 331 18.04 0.34 8.32
CA VAL A 331 18.66 1.18 7.28
C VAL A 331 18.58 0.45 5.95
N SER A 332 17.79 0.96 5.01
CA SER A 332 17.63 0.36 3.69
C SER A 332 18.97 0.24 2.97
N LYS A 333 19.32 -0.97 2.55
CA LYS A 333 20.53 -1.27 1.77
C LYS A 333 20.43 -0.83 0.30
N LYS A 334 19.25 -0.42 -0.15
CA LYS A 334 19.02 0.04 -1.52
C LYS A 334 19.29 1.54 -1.65
N PRO A 335 19.98 2.00 -2.69
CA PRO A 335 20.06 3.43 -3.00
C PRO A 335 18.62 3.93 -3.23
N LYS A 336 18.19 4.95 -2.47
CA LYS A 336 16.85 5.56 -2.63
C LYS A 336 16.67 5.95 -4.10
N GLN A 337 15.75 5.31 -4.80
CA GLN A 337 15.44 5.64 -6.19
C GLN A 337 15.08 7.13 -6.27
N LYS A 338 15.75 7.85 -7.18
CA LYS A 338 15.41 9.24 -7.52
C LYS A 338 13.99 9.22 -8.12
N ILE A 339 12.98 9.54 -7.31
CA ILE A 339 11.61 9.70 -7.80
C ILE A 339 11.61 10.85 -8.80
N ARG A 340 11.16 10.63 -10.02
CA ARG A 340 11.13 11.61 -11.10
C ARG A 340 9.93 12.57 -10.93
N LEU A 341 10.01 13.74 -11.54
CA LEU A 341 8.92 14.73 -11.55
C LEU A 341 7.61 14.16 -12.14
N GLU A 342 7.77 13.15 -12.99
CA GLU A 342 6.69 12.37 -13.62
C GLU A 342 5.78 11.69 -12.60
N ASP A 343 6.34 11.25 -11.45
CA ASP A 343 5.56 10.61 -10.37
C ASP A 343 4.61 11.60 -9.68
N PHE A 344 4.97 12.89 -9.68
CA PHE A 344 4.13 13.94 -9.11
C PHE A 344 2.96 14.29 -10.02
N SER A 345 3.20 14.39 -11.33
CA SER A 345 2.17 14.70 -12.31
C SER A 345 1.20 13.54 -12.54
N SER A 346 1.67 12.28 -12.44
CA SER A 346 0.80 11.11 -12.56
C SER A 346 -0.20 11.00 -11.40
N GLN A 347 0.17 11.44 -10.18
CA GLN A 347 -0.78 11.53 -9.06
C GLN A 347 -1.87 12.61 -9.29
N PHE A 348 -1.50 13.70 -9.97
CA PHE A 348 -2.46 14.73 -10.38
C PHE A 348 -3.40 14.27 -11.51
N ILE A 349 -2.93 13.43 -12.42
CA ILE A 349 -3.74 12.90 -13.53
C ILE A 349 -4.75 11.87 -13.03
N ALA A 350 -4.39 11.04 -12.05
CA ALA A 350 -5.27 10.05 -11.45
C ALA A 350 -6.52 10.69 -10.80
N VAL A 351 -6.39 11.90 -10.24
CA VAL A 351 -7.51 12.65 -9.64
C VAL A 351 -8.55 13.11 -10.69
N GLN A 352 -8.16 13.24 -11.96
CA GLN A 352 -9.11 13.65 -13.01
C GLN A 352 -9.98 12.51 -13.58
N SER A 353 -9.57 11.26 -13.44
CA SER A 353 -10.35 10.12 -13.95
C SER A 353 -11.55 9.75 -13.07
N THR A 354 -11.68 10.34 -11.89
CA THR A 354 -12.76 10.09 -10.93
C THR A 354 -13.86 11.17 -10.92
N ASN A 355 -13.93 12.04 -11.94
CA ASN A 355 -14.98 13.05 -12.08
C ASN A 355 -16.34 12.38 -12.30
N GLY A 356 -17.08 12.23 -11.25
CA GLY A 356 -18.49 11.86 -11.22
C GLY A 356 -18.88 11.21 -9.90
N LEU A 357 -19.49 11.99 -9.01
CA LEU A 357 -20.12 11.54 -7.76
C LEU A 357 -19.27 11.63 -6.49
N PHE A 358 -18.89 12.81 -6.07
CA PHE A 358 -18.79 13.07 -4.61
C PHE A 358 -18.66 14.58 -4.37
N SER A 359 -19.79 15.25 -4.25
CA SER A 359 -19.90 16.54 -3.55
C SER A 359 -19.88 16.26 -2.05
N ASN A 360 -19.18 17.11 -1.34
CA ASN A 360 -19.34 17.47 0.06
C ASN A 360 -18.33 16.93 1.09
N LYS A 361 -17.61 17.93 1.63
CA LYS A 361 -17.15 18.04 3.00
C LYS A 361 -15.84 17.33 3.38
N PHE A 362 -14.72 17.87 2.89
CA PHE A 362 -13.51 17.82 3.68
C PHE A 362 -12.75 19.15 3.60
N ARG A 363 -13.16 20.11 4.40
CA ARG A 363 -12.32 21.26 4.78
C ARG A 363 -11.58 20.87 6.06
N ALA A 364 -10.26 20.79 6.00
CA ALA A 364 -9.47 20.73 7.21
C ALA A 364 -8.94 22.14 7.50
N LYS A 365 -9.28 22.69 8.65
CA LYS A 365 -8.77 23.96 9.16
C LYS A 365 -8.10 23.70 10.50
N ILE A 366 -6.79 23.86 10.59
CA ILE A 366 -6.05 23.68 11.84
C ILE A 366 -5.79 25.05 12.46
N LYS A 367 -6.14 25.23 13.74
CA LYS A 367 -5.63 26.31 14.58
C LYS A 367 -4.48 25.75 15.42
N SER A 368 -3.27 26.13 15.11
CA SER A 368 -2.09 25.95 15.95
C SER A 368 -1.46 27.33 16.18
N ASP A 369 -0.48 27.40 17.05
CA ASP A 369 0.29 28.62 17.34
C ASP A 369 0.96 29.26 16.11
N ASN A 370 0.88 28.59 14.91
CA ASN A 370 1.38 29.05 13.63
C ASN A 370 0.28 29.48 12.64
N ASN A 371 -0.94 29.85 13.07
CA ASN A 371 -2.06 30.23 12.22
C ASN A 371 -2.53 29.16 11.20
N LEU A 372 -2.50 27.88 11.57
CA LEU A 372 -3.10 26.78 10.79
C LEU A 372 -4.53 26.51 11.28
N ASN A 373 -5.49 26.46 10.36
CA ASN A 373 -6.91 26.25 10.69
C ASN A 373 -7.46 25.00 9.98
N ILE A 374 -7.94 23.99 10.73
CA ILE A 374 -8.55 22.76 10.20
C ILE A 374 -10.03 22.69 10.60
N ASN A 375 -10.93 22.61 9.60
CA ASN A 375 -12.35 22.32 9.82
C ASN A 375 -12.69 20.89 9.46
N GLY A 376 -13.17 20.11 10.40
CA GLY A 376 -13.91 18.88 10.12
C GLY A 376 -13.27 17.53 10.46
N TYR A 377 -12.10 17.48 11.10
CA TYR A 377 -11.60 16.25 11.72
C TYR A 377 -11.44 16.45 13.22
N GLN A 378 -12.33 15.84 14.01
CA GLN A 378 -12.14 15.72 15.43
C GLN A 378 -11.07 14.66 15.76
N HIS A 379 -10.01 15.10 16.39
CA HIS A 379 -9.22 14.43 17.43
C HIS A 379 -8.29 13.25 17.17
N THR A 380 -7.93 12.81 15.97
CA THR A 380 -7.01 11.66 15.90
C THR A 380 -5.73 11.80 15.07
N ASN A 381 -5.51 12.90 14.33
CA ASN A 381 -4.38 13.00 13.38
C ASN A 381 -3.52 14.27 13.50
N LEU A 382 -3.55 14.98 14.60
CA LEU A 382 -2.79 16.24 14.80
C LEU A 382 -1.26 16.06 14.87
N ILE A 383 -0.76 14.86 15.12
CA ILE A 383 0.68 14.61 15.34
C ILE A 383 1.46 14.47 14.02
N PHE A 384 0.82 14.10 12.91
CA PHE A 384 1.49 14.01 11.60
C PHE A 384 1.78 15.36 10.94
N TYR A 385 1.19 16.44 11.43
CA TYR A 385 1.33 17.79 10.85
C TYR A 385 2.45 18.61 11.50
N ASN A 386 3.15 18.07 12.50
CA ASN A 386 4.30 18.72 13.14
C ASN A 386 5.65 18.47 12.45
N SER A 387 5.73 17.63 11.41
CA SER A 387 6.87 17.72 10.49
C SER A 387 6.60 18.91 9.58
N ALA A 388 7.08 20.07 9.98
CA ALA A 388 6.94 21.31 9.21
C ALA A 388 7.48 21.09 7.80
N ASP A 389 6.58 20.97 6.81
CA ASP A 389 6.99 20.99 5.41
C ASP A 389 7.89 22.21 5.18
N ILE A 390 9.10 21.97 4.69
CA ILE A 390 10.04 23.04 4.43
C ILE A 390 9.64 23.72 3.13
N PHE A 391 9.37 25.03 3.20
CA PHE A 391 8.94 25.88 2.09
C PHE A 391 9.64 27.24 2.15
N LEU A 392 9.57 28.04 1.08
CA LEU A 392 10.10 29.39 1.07
C LEU A 392 9.17 30.31 1.88
N ARG A 393 9.74 30.94 2.91
CA ARG A 393 9.03 31.91 3.77
C ARG A 393 9.13 33.33 3.21
N LYS A 394 10.29 33.71 2.69
CA LYS A 394 10.58 35.04 2.11
C LYS A 394 11.60 34.89 1.00
N TRP A 395 11.53 35.74 0.03
CA TRP A 395 12.47 35.75 -1.08
C TRP A 395 12.63 37.15 -1.68
N VAL A 396 13.79 37.39 -2.29
CA VAL A 396 14.14 38.61 -3.00
C VAL A 396 14.96 38.27 -4.23
N GLU A 397 14.75 38.98 -5.31
CA GLU A 397 15.52 38.82 -6.54
C GLU A 397 16.42 40.02 -6.79
N ALA A 398 17.65 39.74 -7.21
CA ALA A 398 18.59 40.72 -7.70
C ALA A 398 19.08 40.29 -9.08
N GLU A 399 18.70 41.01 -10.13
CA GLU A 399 19.00 40.67 -11.54
C GLU A 399 20.47 40.33 -11.78
N LYS A 400 21.39 41.06 -11.11
CA LYS A 400 22.84 40.88 -11.27
C LYS A 400 23.38 39.60 -10.63
N TYR A 401 22.75 39.12 -9.56
CA TYR A 401 23.33 38.07 -8.71
C TYR A 401 22.51 36.79 -8.66
N GLY A 402 21.20 36.89 -8.71
CA GLY A 402 20.29 35.76 -8.61
C GLY A 402 19.18 35.95 -7.59
N PHE A 403 18.81 34.89 -6.92
CA PHE A 403 17.60 34.79 -6.09
C PHE A 403 17.94 34.40 -4.65
N GLY A 404 17.76 35.33 -3.70
CA GLY A 404 17.95 35.09 -2.27
C GLY A 404 16.62 34.67 -1.59
N TYR A 405 16.67 33.73 -0.63
CA TYR A 405 15.49 33.23 0.02
C TYR A 405 15.72 32.75 1.46
N ILE A 406 14.66 32.74 2.27
CA ILE A 406 14.62 32.11 3.60
C ILE A 406 13.61 30.98 3.55
N LEU A 407 13.98 29.81 4.06
CA LEU A 407 13.11 28.67 4.23
C LEU A 407 12.36 28.71 5.58
N SER A 408 11.29 27.95 5.71
CA SER A 408 10.51 27.86 6.96
C SER A 408 11.28 27.32 8.16
N ASN A 409 12.39 26.58 7.91
CA ASN A 409 13.34 26.12 8.92
C ASN A 409 14.48 27.13 9.20
N GLU A 410 14.31 28.41 8.77
CA GLU A 410 15.23 29.53 8.94
C GLU A 410 16.53 29.44 8.14
N ASN A 411 16.76 28.38 7.35
CA ASN A 411 17.91 28.33 6.46
C ASN A 411 17.82 29.42 5.41
N VAL A 412 18.93 30.11 5.19
CA VAL A 412 19.07 31.16 4.18
C VAL A 412 19.84 30.62 2.99
N GLY A 413 19.32 30.86 1.80
CA GLY A 413 19.95 30.40 0.57
C GLY A 413 20.02 31.47 -0.50
N VAL A 414 20.97 31.32 -1.42
CA VAL A 414 21.04 32.06 -2.66
C VAL A 414 21.18 31.10 -3.83
N TYR A 415 20.32 31.29 -4.82
CA TYR A 415 20.39 30.64 -6.12
C TYR A 415 21.00 31.65 -7.10
N PHE A 416 22.23 31.42 -7.54
CA PHE A 416 22.98 32.33 -8.42
C PHE A 416 22.57 32.17 -9.89
N ASN A 417 22.80 33.22 -10.69
CA ASN A 417 22.52 33.23 -12.13
C ASN A 417 23.32 32.16 -12.91
N ASP A 418 24.43 31.68 -12.37
CA ASP A 418 25.24 30.59 -12.93
C ASP A 418 24.76 29.19 -12.49
N ASN A 419 23.54 29.10 -11.92
CA ASN A 419 22.92 27.88 -11.39
C ASN A 419 23.60 27.24 -10.18
N THR A 420 24.66 27.86 -9.61
CA THR A 420 25.20 27.40 -8.33
C THR A 420 24.36 27.91 -7.17
N LYS A 421 24.48 27.31 -5.99
CA LYS A 421 23.70 27.69 -4.81
C LYS A 421 24.56 27.70 -3.57
N ILE A 422 24.23 28.57 -2.63
CA ILE A 422 24.78 28.55 -1.28
C ILE A 422 23.63 28.51 -0.30
N LEU A 423 23.79 27.72 0.77
CA LEU A 423 22.83 27.58 1.86
C LEU A 423 23.56 27.65 3.20
N TYR A 424 23.02 28.38 4.17
CA TYR A 424 23.53 28.41 5.53
C TYR A 424 22.40 28.59 6.56
N LYS A 425 22.69 28.20 7.80
CA LYS A 425 21.82 28.47 8.96
C LYS A 425 22.32 29.75 9.66
N PRO A 426 21.47 30.73 9.98
CA PRO A 426 21.89 32.05 10.49
C PRO A 426 22.85 32.03 11.69
N ASN A 427 22.75 31.05 12.55
CA ASN A 427 23.58 30.87 13.75
C ASN A 427 24.59 29.70 13.61
N GLY A 428 24.77 29.16 12.40
CA GLY A 428 25.68 28.03 12.15
C GLY A 428 27.08 28.48 11.77
N ASN A 429 28.07 27.63 12.07
CA ASN A 429 29.49 27.87 11.77
C ASN A 429 29.90 27.43 10.36
N ASN A 430 28.98 26.89 9.56
CA ASN A 430 29.25 26.36 8.24
C ASN A 430 28.22 26.80 7.22
N PHE A 431 28.58 26.67 5.95
CA PHE A 431 27.68 26.81 4.81
C PHE A 431 27.90 25.68 3.81
N VAL A 432 26.91 25.43 2.97
CA VAL A 432 26.96 24.43 1.91
C VAL A 432 26.98 25.15 0.56
N TYR A 433 27.98 24.87 -0.26
CA TYR A 433 28.04 25.28 -1.65
C TYR A 433 27.57 24.10 -2.53
N ILE A 434 26.68 24.37 -3.46
CA ILE A 434 26.12 23.38 -4.37
C ILE A 434 26.47 23.81 -5.80
N ASP A 435 27.21 22.95 -6.49
CA ASP A 435 27.67 23.20 -7.86
C ASP A 435 26.54 22.96 -8.90
N ASN A 436 26.87 23.16 -10.19
CA ASN A 436 25.93 22.96 -11.30
C ASN A 436 25.52 21.51 -11.51
N ASN A 437 26.30 20.56 -11.01
CA ASN A 437 26.02 19.12 -11.04
C ASN A 437 25.26 18.64 -9.81
N GLU A 438 24.85 19.59 -8.94
CA GLU A 438 24.16 19.32 -7.67
C GLU A 438 25.04 18.61 -6.62
N ASN A 439 26.37 18.64 -6.75
CA ASN A 439 27.27 18.17 -5.71
C ASN A 439 27.36 19.22 -4.60
N ALA A 440 27.26 18.77 -3.35
CA ALA A 440 27.34 19.64 -2.18
C ALA A 440 28.73 19.58 -1.54
N ILE A 441 29.31 20.74 -1.26
CA ILE A 441 30.57 20.88 -0.58
C ILE A 441 30.36 21.74 0.66
N PHE A 442 30.82 21.25 1.81
CA PHE A 442 30.68 21.93 3.10
C PHE A 442 31.91 22.76 3.43
N TYR A 443 31.69 24.01 3.81
CA TYR A 443 32.74 24.96 4.18
C TYR A 443 32.45 25.53 5.56
N LYS A 444 33.52 25.82 6.33
CA LYS A 444 33.42 26.58 7.58
C LYS A 444 33.62 28.09 7.30
N PHE A 445 32.88 28.95 7.98
CA PHE A 445 33.14 30.38 7.92
C PHE A 445 34.51 30.69 8.52
N GLY A 446 35.30 31.49 7.82
CA GLY A 446 36.67 31.86 8.24
C GLY A 446 37.80 31.02 7.63
N GLN A 447 37.48 29.91 6.93
CA GLN A 447 38.51 29.20 6.17
C GLN A 447 38.88 29.92 4.87
N GLU A 448 40.02 29.63 4.32
CA GLU A 448 40.48 30.16 3.04
C GLU A 448 39.62 29.65 1.89
N LEU A 449 39.04 30.56 1.10
CA LEU A 449 38.14 30.27 0.00
C LEU A 449 38.72 30.75 -1.32
N SER A 450 38.35 30.12 -2.43
CA SER A 450 38.67 30.62 -3.76
C SER A 450 38.08 32.03 -3.97
N LYS A 451 38.72 32.84 -4.82
CA LYS A 451 38.29 34.24 -5.10
C LYS A 451 36.82 34.31 -5.55
N ASP A 452 36.35 33.33 -6.33
CA ASP A 452 34.98 33.31 -6.84
C ASP A 452 33.97 32.92 -5.73
N LEU A 453 34.27 31.90 -4.95
CA LEU A 453 33.43 31.50 -3.84
C LEU A 453 33.33 32.58 -2.76
N ASN A 454 34.43 33.31 -2.51
CA ASN A 454 34.43 34.43 -1.56
C ASN A 454 33.51 35.58 -2.02
N LYS A 455 33.46 35.90 -3.32
CA LYS A 455 32.50 36.86 -3.87
C LYS A 455 31.04 36.38 -3.64
N LYS A 456 30.75 35.12 -3.84
CA LYS A 456 29.42 34.53 -3.62
C LYS A 456 29.02 34.59 -2.14
N VAL A 457 29.95 34.38 -1.21
CA VAL A 457 29.68 34.51 0.24
C VAL A 457 29.39 35.97 0.61
N ILE A 458 30.06 36.95 -0.02
CA ILE A 458 29.75 38.38 0.18
C ILE A 458 28.33 38.69 -0.30
N VAL A 459 27.94 38.19 -1.46
CA VAL A 459 26.59 38.35 -2.00
C VAL A 459 25.56 37.72 -1.07
N LEU A 460 25.85 36.55 -0.52
CA LEU A 460 24.99 35.88 0.48
C LEU A 460 24.75 36.76 1.72
N ARG A 461 25.82 37.40 2.24
CA ARG A 461 25.72 38.34 3.38
C ARG A 461 24.83 39.54 3.06
N ASN A 462 24.94 40.08 1.85
CA ASN A 462 24.10 41.20 1.41
C ASN A 462 22.63 40.78 1.31
N PHE A 463 22.32 39.61 0.73
CA PHE A 463 20.95 39.09 0.71
C PHE A 463 20.41 38.85 2.12
N LYS A 464 21.23 38.41 3.07
CA LYS A 464 20.84 38.29 4.48
C LYS A 464 20.33 39.61 5.02
N GLY A 465 21.03 40.72 4.80
CA GLY A 465 20.59 42.06 5.22
C GLY A 465 19.18 42.38 4.75
N TYR A 466 18.93 42.27 3.44
CA TYR A 466 17.62 42.58 2.84
C TYR A 466 16.48 41.63 3.31
N LEU A 467 16.80 40.40 3.60
CA LEU A 467 15.77 39.39 3.98
C LEU A 467 15.36 39.52 5.45
N PHE A 468 16.23 40.05 6.33
CA PHE A 468 15.99 40.17 7.77
C PHE A 468 15.62 41.59 8.25
N GLU A 469 15.88 42.65 7.48
CA GLU A 469 15.64 44.04 7.90
C GLU A 469 14.17 44.39 8.18
N GLU A 470 13.20 43.61 7.74
CA GLU A 470 11.78 43.84 7.99
C GLU A 470 11.20 43.06 9.20
N THR A 471 11.97 42.23 9.89
CA THR A 471 11.49 41.47 11.05
C THR A 471 12.09 42.00 12.35
N LYS A 472 11.42 42.97 12.99
CA LYS A 472 11.72 43.46 14.36
C LYS A 472 11.35 42.48 15.47
N ASP A 473 11.28 41.20 15.22
CA ASP A 473 11.09 40.15 16.23
C ASP A 473 12.39 39.37 16.44
N THR A 474 13.35 40.03 17.11
CA THR A 474 14.51 39.35 17.69
C THR A 474 14.12 38.72 19.02
N LYS A 475 13.60 37.52 19.02
CA LYS A 475 13.80 36.60 20.14
C LYS A 475 15.21 36.04 20.00
N GLU A 476 16.01 36.18 21.06
CA GLU A 476 17.33 35.56 21.19
C GLU A 476 17.25 34.09 20.84
N LEU A 477 17.80 33.73 19.68
CA LEU A 477 17.85 32.36 19.20
C LEU A 477 19.08 31.69 19.79
N ASN A 478 18.85 30.62 20.54
CA ASN A 478 19.92 29.74 21.01
C ASN A 478 20.85 29.35 19.87
N ILE A 479 22.16 29.32 20.16
CA ILE A 479 23.21 28.86 19.27
C ILE A 479 22.89 27.42 18.86
N GLY A 480 22.33 27.24 17.68
CA GLY A 480 21.95 25.92 17.15
C GLY A 480 23.12 25.29 16.40
N GLU A 481 23.13 23.96 16.36
CA GLU A 481 24.06 23.18 15.54
C GLU A 481 24.02 23.62 14.07
N GLY A 482 25.16 23.54 13.37
CA GLY A 482 25.27 23.91 11.96
C GLY A 482 24.43 23.02 11.02
N ILE A 483 24.51 23.27 9.72
CA ILE A 483 23.87 22.42 8.71
C ILE A 483 24.60 21.07 8.67
N HIS A 484 23.86 19.99 8.92
CA HIS A 484 24.38 18.62 8.83
C HIS A 484 24.32 18.09 7.39
N GLU A 485 25.27 17.22 7.03
CA GLU A 485 25.40 16.64 5.67
C GLU A 485 24.15 15.91 5.17
N ASN A 486 23.30 15.41 6.06
CA ASN A 486 22.10 14.65 5.71
C ASN A 486 20.78 15.44 5.75
N GLN A 487 20.79 16.73 6.10
CA GLN A 487 19.55 17.49 6.39
C GLN A 487 19.44 18.85 5.71
N TYR A 488 20.18 19.13 4.62
CA TYR A 488 20.06 20.40 3.92
C TYR A 488 19.03 20.36 2.79
N ILE A 489 18.11 21.33 2.81
CA ILE A 489 17.11 21.54 1.77
C ILE A 489 17.36 22.90 1.14
N TYR A 490 17.37 22.96 -0.20
CA TYR A 490 17.68 24.15 -0.95
C TYR A 490 16.74 24.34 -2.14
N LEU A 491 16.68 25.56 -2.68
CA LEU A 491 15.97 25.89 -3.90
C LEU A 491 16.69 25.25 -5.10
N ARG A 492 16.09 24.23 -5.67
CA ARG A 492 16.65 23.49 -6.81
C ARG A 492 16.43 24.21 -8.13
N ARG A 493 15.23 24.80 -8.30
CA ARG A 493 14.82 25.53 -9.51
C ARG A 493 13.67 26.46 -9.21
N PHE A 494 13.56 27.55 -9.95
CA PHE A 494 12.36 28.39 -9.98
C PHE A 494 11.95 28.72 -11.41
N VAL A 495 10.68 29.04 -11.63
CA VAL A 495 10.12 29.43 -12.92
C VAL A 495 9.14 30.57 -12.69
N LYS A 496 9.31 31.65 -13.43
CA LYS A 496 8.38 32.78 -13.44
C LYS A 496 7.35 32.59 -14.55
N THR A 497 6.11 32.93 -14.22
CA THR A 497 5.01 32.99 -15.18
C THR A 497 4.35 34.37 -15.11
N ARG A 498 3.43 34.67 -16.01
CA ARG A 498 2.67 35.93 -15.98
C ARG A 498 1.91 36.18 -14.66
N HIS A 499 1.54 35.12 -13.91
CA HIS A 499 0.65 35.23 -12.75
C HIS A 499 1.26 34.73 -11.45
N SER A 500 2.41 34.09 -11.50
CA SER A 500 3.01 33.42 -10.33
C SER A 500 4.50 33.13 -10.50
N ILE A 501 5.15 32.82 -9.39
CA ILE A 501 6.48 32.23 -9.37
C ILE A 501 6.35 30.83 -8.77
N LEU A 502 6.91 29.85 -9.46
CA LEU A 502 6.98 28.47 -9.00
C LEU A 502 8.38 28.19 -8.47
N PHE A 503 8.48 27.63 -7.29
CA PHE A 503 9.69 27.17 -6.63
C PHE A 503 9.68 25.66 -6.47
N ARG A 504 10.79 25.01 -6.75
CA ARG A 504 11.00 23.59 -6.51
C ARG A 504 12.19 23.39 -5.59
N LEU A 505 11.98 22.77 -4.45
CA LEU A 505 13.01 22.44 -3.47
C LEU A 505 13.66 21.08 -3.75
N SER A 506 14.84 20.85 -3.14
CA SER A 506 15.59 19.59 -3.24
C SER A 506 14.82 18.39 -2.66
N ASN A 507 14.00 18.58 -1.64
CA ASN A 507 13.08 17.57 -1.07
C ASN A 507 11.81 17.34 -1.91
N LYS A 508 11.76 17.89 -3.15
CA LYS A 508 10.63 17.78 -4.11
C LYS A 508 9.36 18.56 -3.73
N THR A 509 9.36 19.33 -2.66
CA THR A 509 8.28 20.29 -2.39
C THR A 509 8.21 21.29 -3.55
N VAL A 510 6.99 21.56 -4.01
CA VAL A 510 6.69 22.57 -5.01
C VAL A 510 5.83 23.65 -4.37
N GLN A 511 6.31 24.89 -4.41
CA GLN A 511 5.55 26.05 -3.94
C GLN A 511 5.29 26.99 -5.10
N ILE A 512 4.07 27.50 -5.20
CA ILE A 512 3.67 28.52 -6.16
C ILE A 512 3.15 29.72 -5.40
N SER A 513 3.84 30.85 -5.55
CA SER A 513 3.41 32.13 -5.01
C SER A 513 2.77 32.96 -6.13
N PHE A 514 1.52 33.36 -5.97
CA PHE A 514 0.76 34.17 -6.93
C PHE A 514 0.91 35.65 -6.61
N HIS A 515 0.85 36.51 -7.64
CA HIS A 515 0.98 37.95 -7.49
C HIS A 515 -0.08 38.61 -6.61
N ASP A 516 -1.17 37.90 -6.30
CA ASP A 516 -2.22 38.35 -5.41
C ASP A 516 -2.05 37.89 -3.96
N ASN A 517 -0.85 37.50 -3.58
CA ASN A 517 -0.46 37.03 -2.24
C ASN A 517 -1.14 35.72 -1.81
N THR A 518 -1.64 34.92 -2.75
CA THR A 518 -2.06 33.55 -2.45
C THR A 518 -0.93 32.57 -2.77
N GLU A 519 -0.85 31.44 -2.05
CA GLU A 519 0.16 30.43 -2.29
C GLU A 519 -0.42 29.01 -2.31
N ILE A 520 0.19 28.15 -3.10
CA ILE A 520 -0.03 26.71 -3.10
C ILE A 520 1.30 26.02 -2.80
N ILE A 521 1.35 25.18 -1.78
CA ILE A 521 2.51 24.34 -1.46
C ILE A 521 2.08 22.88 -1.61
N LEU A 522 2.77 22.16 -2.47
CA LEU A 522 2.57 20.73 -2.71
C LEU A 522 3.68 19.98 -2.00
N SER A 523 3.37 19.33 -0.90
CA SER A 523 4.33 18.50 -0.17
C SER A 523 4.45 17.13 -0.80
N HIS A 524 5.68 16.70 -1.06
CA HIS A 524 5.97 15.36 -1.54
C HIS A 524 5.90 14.33 -0.41
N GLU A 525 6.34 14.68 0.78
CA GLU A 525 6.41 13.77 1.93
C GLU A 525 5.02 13.54 2.53
N SER A 526 4.33 14.62 2.89
CA SER A 526 3.01 14.54 3.54
C SER A 526 1.86 14.24 2.56
N LYS A 527 2.10 14.33 1.25
CA LYS A 527 1.05 14.22 0.20
C LYS A 527 -0.11 15.22 0.41
N MET A 528 0.22 16.39 0.92
CA MET A 528 -0.73 17.45 1.23
C MET A 528 -0.57 18.64 0.28
N VAL A 529 -1.69 19.35 0.09
CA VAL A 529 -1.75 20.68 -0.51
C VAL A 529 -2.00 21.68 0.60
N THR A 530 -1.05 22.58 0.83
CA THR A 530 -1.26 23.74 1.69
C THR A 530 -1.66 24.92 0.82
N TYR A 531 -2.83 25.49 1.05
CA TYR A 531 -3.29 26.72 0.42
C TYR A 531 -3.20 27.87 1.43
N ILE A 532 -2.52 28.95 1.06
CA ILE A 532 -2.44 30.19 1.83
C ILE A 532 -3.26 31.23 1.09
N ASN A 533 -4.29 31.76 1.76
CA ASN A 533 -5.15 32.77 1.17
C ASN A 533 -4.55 34.20 1.30
N LYS A 534 -5.21 35.21 0.73
CA LYS A 534 -4.78 36.62 0.77
C LYS A 534 -4.62 37.20 2.20
N ARG A 535 -5.24 36.58 3.20
CA ARG A 535 -5.14 36.98 4.62
C ARG A 535 -4.02 36.24 5.36
N GLY A 536 -3.25 35.40 4.68
CA GLY A 536 -2.20 34.56 5.27
C GLY A 536 -2.74 33.34 6.02
N GLU A 537 -4.06 33.06 5.96
CA GLU A 537 -4.64 31.87 6.59
C GLU A 537 -4.28 30.63 5.79
N LYS A 538 -3.87 29.56 6.49
CA LYS A 538 -3.40 28.30 5.89
C LYS A 538 -4.51 27.25 5.98
N PHE A 539 -4.76 26.59 4.85
CA PHE A 539 -5.71 25.49 4.71
C PHE A 539 -5.00 24.27 4.15
N LEU A 540 -5.23 23.12 4.75
CA LEU A 540 -4.61 21.86 4.38
C LEU A 540 -5.62 20.93 3.71
N TYR A 541 -5.23 20.34 2.59
CA TYR A 541 -6.04 19.41 1.82
C TYR A 541 -5.19 18.19 1.44
N PRO A 542 -5.69 16.96 1.60
CA PRO A 542 -5.05 15.81 1.00
C PRO A 542 -4.94 15.98 -0.53
N LEU A 543 -3.77 15.72 -1.10
CA LEU A 543 -3.47 15.97 -2.52
C LEU A 543 -4.44 15.24 -3.46
N ASN A 544 -4.88 14.05 -3.09
CA ASN A 544 -5.77 13.20 -3.89
C ASN A 544 -7.20 13.73 -4.03
N ILE A 545 -7.67 14.59 -3.11
CA ILE A 545 -9.03 15.14 -3.09
C ILE A 545 -9.06 16.68 -3.17
N ALA A 546 -7.89 17.32 -3.19
CA ALA A 546 -7.81 18.79 -3.16
C ALA A 546 -8.54 19.46 -4.33
N LEU A 547 -8.59 18.84 -5.51
CA LEU A 547 -9.30 19.36 -6.68
C LEU A 547 -10.84 19.28 -6.58
N GLU A 548 -11.35 18.48 -5.64
CA GLU A 548 -12.78 18.27 -5.39
C GLU A 548 -13.28 19.13 -4.21
N SER A 549 -12.41 19.95 -3.64
CA SER A 549 -12.73 20.83 -2.52
C SER A 549 -13.74 21.91 -2.92
N ASP A 550 -14.64 22.27 -2.00
CA ASP A 550 -15.58 23.39 -2.14
C ASP A 550 -14.88 24.76 -2.21
N ASN A 551 -13.59 24.84 -1.89
CA ASN A 551 -12.81 26.07 -2.01
C ASN A 551 -12.48 26.36 -3.49
N LYS A 552 -13.37 27.09 -4.16
CA LYS A 552 -13.24 27.42 -5.58
C LYS A 552 -11.97 28.19 -5.92
N GLU A 553 -11.48 29.03 -5.02
CA GLU A 553 -10.26 29.81 -5.24
C GLU A 553 -9.03 28.87 -5.19
N MET A 554 -8.92 28.05 -4.17
CA MET A 554 -7.86 27.06 -4.06
C MET A 554 -7.86 26.08 -5.24
N THR A 555 -9.02 25.53 -5.61
CA THR A 555 -9.12 24.58 -6.74
C THR A 555 -8.73 25.21 -8.08
N LYS A 556 -9.07 26.51 -8.31
CA LYS A 556 -8.63 27.27 -9.49
C LYS A 556 -7.10 27.40 -9.51
N ARG A 557 -6.48 27.77 -8.38
CA ARG A 557 -5.02 27.88 -8.24
C ARG A 557 -4.33 26.54 -8.45
N LEU A 558 -4.88 25.49 -7.88
CA LEU A 558 -4.35 24.14 -8.00
C LEU A 558 -4.42 23.60 -9.45
N ARG A 559 -5.51 23.89 -10.18
CA ARG A 559 -5.61 23.54 -11.62
C ARG A 559 -4.58 24.32 -12.46
N TYR A 560 -4.36 25.58 -12.16
CA TYR A 560 -3.32 26.38 -12.81
C TYR A 560 -1.92 25.81 -12.52
N THR A 561 -1.63 25.47 -11.26
CA THR A 561 -0.39 24.82 -10.85
C THR A 561 -0.14 23.55 -11.63
N LYS A 562 -1.16 22.69 -11.76
CA LYS A 562 -1.11 21.46 -12.55
C LYS A 562 -0.73 21.73 -14.01
N LYS A 563 -1.33 22.75 -14.63
CA LYS A 563 -1.04 23.13 -16.02
C LYS A 563 0.45 23.51 -16.20
N ILE A 564 1.00 24.31 -15.28
CA ILE A 564 2.42 24.70 -15.32
C ILE A 564 3.33 23.46 -15.18
N LEU A 565 3.05 22.59 -14.21
CA LEU A 565 3.84 21.38 -13.99
C LEU A 565 3.82 20.45 -15.21
N LEU A 566 2.67 20.28 -15.87
CA LEU A 566 2.55 19.50 -17.10
C LEU A 566 3.38 20.12 -18.24
N GLN A 567 3.31 21.45 -18.42
CA GLN A 567 4.11 22.13 -19.44
C GLN A 567 5.62 21.98 -19.19
N MET A 568 6.05 22.02 -17.92
CA MET A 568 7.46 21.78 -17.57
C MET A 568 7.92 20.34 -17.88
N LEU A 569 7.02 19.38 -17.87
CA LEU A 569 7.33 17.97 -18.20
C LEU A 569 7.44 17.75 -19.71
N THR A 570 6.55 18.38 -20.48
CA THR A 570 6.53 18.23 -21.95
C THR A 570 7.68 18.99 -22.64
N SER A 571 8.23 20.00 -21.97
CA SER A 571 9.32 20.87 -22.50
C SER A 571 10.73 20.36 -22.21
N LYS A 572 10.91 19.09 -21.88
CA LYS A 572 12.24 18.50 -21.64
C LYS A 572 13.11 18.61 -22.90
N GLY A 573 14.05 19.55 -22.87
CA GLY A 573 15.06 19.76 -23.92
C GLY A 573 15.18 21.19 -24.46
N ASN A 574 14.30 22.11 -24.08
CA ASN A 574 14.37 23.49 -24.59
C ASN A 574 14.89 24.46 -23.51
N PRO A 575 16.05 25.14 -23.70
CA PRO A 575 16.59 26.11 -22.75
C PRO A 575 15.75 27.38 -22.59
N ASP A 576 14.84 27.69 -23.53
CA ASP A 576 14.00 28.90 -23.56
C ASP A 576 12.68 28.76 -22.80
N ILE A 577 12.64 27.98 -21.73
CA ILE A 577 11.42 27.76 -20.90
C ILE A 577 10.80 29.09 -20.42
N HIS A 578 11.61 30.14 -20.20
CA HIS A 578 11.14 31.46 -19.78
C HIS A 578 10.31 32.19 -20.85
N LYS A 579 10.51 31.90 -22.14
CA LYS A 579 9.75 32.53 -23.25
C LYS A 579 8.39 31.85 -23.47
N ILE A 580 8.26 30.54 -23.19
CA ILE A 580 7.05 29.77 -23.46
C ILE A 580 5.88 30.18 -22.54
N PHE A 581 6.17 30.64 -21.32
CA PHE A 581 5.12 31.02 -20.34
C PHE A 581 4.54 32.42 -20.54
N ASN A 582 5.19 33.27 -21.37
CA ASN A 582 4.72 34.63 -21.65
C ASN A 582 3.81 34.73 -22.89
N THR A 583 3.67 33.68 -23.70
CA THR A 583 2.97 33.71 -25.00
C THR A 583 1.60 33.04 -25.02
N THR A 584 1.13 32.43 -23.94
CA THR A 584 -0.24 31.87 -23.91
C THR A 584 -1.24 32.93 -23.43
N LYS A 585 -2.00 33.50 -24.41
CA LYS A 585 -3.20 34.31 -24.22
C LYS A 585 -4.32 33.57 -23.50
#